data_7e477cbe6f005c4151ba34a1b7e62581
#
_entry.id   7e477cbe6f005c4151ba34a1b7e62581
#
_cell.length_a   1.000
_cell.length_b   1.000
_cell.length_c   1.000
_cell.angle_alpha   90.00
_cell.angle_beta   90.00
_cell.angle_gamma   90.00
#
_symmetry.space_group_name_H-M   'P 1'
#
loop_
_entity.id
_entity.type
_entity.pdbx_description
1 polymer ?
#
loop_
_entity_poly.entity_id
_entity_poly.type
_entity_poly.pdbx_seq_one_letter_code
_entity_poly.pdbx_strand_id
1 'polypeptide(L)'
;LLSSDSLEKAYLAGLASKVPDTVGICNTDHFPQAALSAVTYDQKLIGYPVYFDTSALVYNEDYLRTWATQQAEKELAGSSENDEPIGEGEEIIEEDSLPEDQTTEQVTADEAAVNALAEQYFAEALPSTVDDLLNIADTFDAPEGVEGVMKWDVNNIFYNYWIVGNYMIVGGDPGDDRNDIDINNPETIQCLEVYKALNQFFFIESDTVTYDSVIQDFIDGKTMFTIGTTDVVKRLEEAKADGSLAFNYGIARMPDVSAELQSRS
;
A
#
# COMPACT_ATOMS: atom_id res chain seq x y z
N LEU A 1 -15.48 -13.90 22.97
CA LEU A 1 -15.08 -13.06 21.85
C LEU A 1 -15.50 -13.77 20.56
N LEU A 2 -16.22 -13.08 19.70
CA LEU A 2 -16.69 -13.58 18.39
C LEU A 2 -16.33 -12.57 17.32
N SER A 3 -16.07 -13.02 16.10
CA SER A 3 -16.03 -12.16 14.91
C SER A 3 -17.43 -11.65 14.55
N SER A 4 -17.53 -10.52 13.84
CA SER A 4 -18.82 -9.90 13.49
C SER A 4 -19.74 -10.83 12.73
N ASP A 5 -19.22 -11.57 11.74
CA ASP A 5 -19.96 -12.55 10.96
C ASP A 5 -20.47 -13.73 11.79
N SER A 6 -19.73 -14.14 12.81
CA SER A 6 -20.14 -15.17 13.76
C SER A 6 -21.12 -14.66 14.80
N LEU A 7 -21.01 -13.37 15.19
CA LEU A 7 -21.91 -12.73 16.15
C LEU A 7 -23.32 -12.61 15.61
N GLU A 8 -23.49 -12.17 14.36
CA GLU A 8 -24.79 -12.09 13.70
C GLU A 8 -25.46 -13.48 13.61
N LYS A 9 -24.72 -14.50 13.16
CA LYS A 9 -25.20 -15.88 13.11
C LYS A 9 -25.66 -16.39 14.46
N ALA A 10 -24.88 -16.10 15.53
CA ALA A 10 -25.23 -16.46 16.90
C ALA A 10 -26.50 -15.75 17.36
N TYR A 11 -26.69 -14.48 17.02
CA TYR A 11 -27.89 -13.72 17.35
C TYR A 11 -29.11 -14.28 16.64
N LEU A 12 -29.04 -14.53 15.34
CA LEU A 12 -30.12 -15.12 14.52
C LEU A 12 -30.50 -16.54 14.98
N ALA A 13 -29.52 -17.30 15.45
CA ALA A 13 -29.74 -18.63 16.04
C ALA A 13 -30.29 -18.60 17.47
N GLY A 14 -30.48 -17.42 18.07
CA GLY A 14 -30.93 -17.27 19.46
C GLY A 14 -29.88 -17.61 20.51
N LEU A 15 -28.59 -17.73 20.11
CA LEU A 15 -27.47 -18.02 21.03
C LEU A 15 -26.88 -16.73 21.64
N ALA A 16 -27.14 -15.57 21.03
CA ALA A 16 -26.81 -14.27 21.55
C ALA A 16 -28.09 -13.42 21.69
N SER A 17 -28.06 -12.43 22.55
CA SER A 17 -29.20 -11.52 22.78
C SER A 17 -28.76 -10.07 22.65
N LYS A 18 -29.76 -9.17 22.50
CA LYS A 18 -29.51 -7.73 22.57
C LYS A 18 -28.72 -7.37 23.83
N VAL A 19 -27.70 -6.56 23.64
CA VAL A 19 -26.83 -6.04 24.70
C VAL A 19 -27.27 -4.64 25.08
N PRO A 20 -27.50 -4.32 26.36
CA PRO A 20 -27.80 -2.95 26.78
C PRO A 20 -26.52 -2.11 26.83
N ASP A 21 -26.53 -0.97 26.17
CA ASP A 21 -25.47 0.04 26.35
C ASP A 21 -25.85 0.99 27.49
N THR A 22 -25.71 0.50 28.73
CA THR A 22 -26.09 1.24 29.92
C THR A 22 -25.13 2.38 30.27
N VAL A 23 -23.96 2.38 29.70
CA VAL A 23 -22.88 3.37 29.92
C VAL A 23 -22.83 4.39 28.79
N GLY A 24 -23.44 4.08 27.65
CA GLY A 24 -23.47 4.95 26.47
C GLY A 24 -22.13 5.09 25.76
N ILE A 25 -21.32 4.02 25.78
CA ILE A 25 -19.98 4.03 25.15
C ILE A 25 -19.99 3.53 23.70
N CYS A 26 -21.06 2.86 23.26
CA CYS A 26 -21.18 2.35 21.89
C CYS A 26 -21.67 3.46 20.95
N ASN A 27 -20.82 4.43 20.70
CA ASN A 27 -21.10 5.57 19.83
C ASN A 27 -19.84 5.97 19.04
N THR A 28 -19.99 6.88 18.10
CA THR A 28 -18.91 7.34 17.21
C THR A 28 -17.82 8.17 17.90
N ASP A 29 -18.03 8.62 19.13
CA ASP A 29 -17.00 9.30 19.92
C ASP A 29 -15.94 8.31 20.46
N HIS A 30 -16.32 7.03 20.57
CA HIS A 30 -15.45 6.00 21.13
C HIS A 30 -15.01 4.95 20.12
N PHE A 31 -15.83 4.69 19.09
CA PHE A 31 -15.57 3.65 18.09
C PHE A 31 -15.81 4.17 16.67
N PRO A 32 -15.04 3.74 15.67
CA PRO A 32 -15.37 3.98 14.26
C PRO A 32 -16.77 3.44 13.91
N GLN A 33 -17.46 4.10 12.98
CA GLN A 33 -18.80 3.70 12.55
C GLN A 33 -18.82 2.24 12.08
N ALA A 34 -17.78 1.79 11.36
CA ALA A 34 -17.68 0.40 10.88
C ALA A 34 -17.67 -0.62 12.04
N ALA A 35 -17.00 -0.32 13.16
CA ALA A 35 -16.99 -1.18 14.33
C ALA A 35 -18.35 -1.26 15.03
N LEU A 36 -19.09 -0.14 15.05
CA LEU A 36 -20.45 -0.10 15.59
C LEU A 36 -21.44 -0.86 14.69
N SER A 37 -21.34 -0.68 13.38
CA SER A 37 -22.17 -1.40 12.40
C SER A 37 -21.94 -2.91 12.52
N ALA A 38 -20.70 -3.37 12.70
CA ALA A 38 -20.36 -4.78 12.82
C ALA A 38 -20.95 -5.48 14.07
N VAL A 39 -21.37 -4.74 15.08
CA VAL A 39 -22.02 -5.27 16.31
C VAL A 39 -23.47 -4.87 16.45
N THR A 40 -24.05 -4.32 15.38
CA THR A 40 -25.46 -3.89 15.33
C THR A 40 -26.21 -4.71 14.26
N TYR A 41 -27.38 -5.23 14.62
CA TYR A 41 -28.26 -5.94 13.70
C TYR A 41 -29.71 -5.49 13.93
N ASP A 42 -30.43 -5.14 12.87
CA ASP A 42 -31.80 -4.62 12.94
C ASP A 42 -31.92 -3.50 13.98
N GLN A 43 -31.01 -2.52 13.93
CA GLN A 43 -30.91 -1.38 14.86
C GLN A 43 -30.72 -1.78 16.34
N LYS A 44 -30.31 -2.99 16.61
CA LYS A 44 -30.07 -3.51 17.96
C LYS A 44 -28.60 -3.80 18.15
N LEU A 45 -28.02 -3.29 19.22
CA LEU A 45 -26.68 -3.68 19.63
C LEU A 45 -26.70 -5.14 20.09
N ILE A 46 -25.96 -6.01 19.42
CA ILE A 46 -25.87 -7.45 19.68
C ILE A 46 -24.54 -7.89 20.28
N GLY A 47 -23.59 -6.96 20.38
CA GLY A 47 -22.29 -7.14 21.00
C GLY A 47 -21.63 -5.82 21.34
N TYR A 48 -20.49 -5.86 22.05
CA TYR A 48 -19.63 -4.69 22.23
C TYR A 48 -18.44 -4.79 21.30
N PRO A 49 -18.07 -3.71 20.55
CA PRO A 49 -16.85 -3.70 19.79
C PRO A 49 -15.66 -3.70 20.76
N VAL A 50 -14.76 -4.65 20.61
CA VAL A 50 -13.55 -4.76 21.44
C VAL A 50 -12.33 -4.26 20.68
N TYR A 51 -12.22 -4.69 19.43
CA TYR A 51 -11.26 -4.19 18.45
C TYR A 51 -11.85 -4.34 17.05
N PHE A 52 -11.32 -3.61 16.10
CA PHE A 52 -11.60 -3.80 14.68
C PHE A 52 -10.29 -4.02 13.95
N ASP A 53 -10.37 -4.66 12.81
CA ASP A 53 -9.24 -4.91 11.95
C ASP A 53 -9.40 -4.15 10.64
N THR A 54 -8.29 -3.75 10.04
CA THR A 54 -8.26 -3.09 8.75
C THR A 54 -7.01 -3.50 8.00
N SER A 55 -7.06 -3.44 6.68
CA SER A 55 -5.87 -3.58 5.84
C SER A 55 -5.19 -2.23 5.62
N ALA A 56 -3.89 -2.25 5.52
CA ALA A 56 -3.06 -1.09 5.22
C ALA A 56 -1.93 -1.48 4.27
N LEU A 57 -1.42 -0.51 3.52
CA LEU A 57 -0.22 -0.66 2.73
C LEU A 57 0.98 -0.62 3.67
N VAL A 58 1.77 -1.69 3.68
CA VAL A 58 3.05 -1.78 4.38
C VAL A 58 4.16 -1.63 3.36
N TYR A 59 5.14 -0.78 3.63
CA TYR A 59 6.20 -0.49 2.66
C TYR A 59 7.59 -0.52 3.28
N ASN A 60 8.57 -0.96 2.47
CA ASN A 60 9.99 -0.87 2.76
C ASN A 60 10.47 0.55 2.46
N GLU A 61 10.78 1.32 3.50
CA GLU A 61 11.19 2.72 3.38
C GLU A 61 12.52 2.84 2.65
N ASP A 62 13.45 1.91 2.85
CA ASP A 62 14.77 1.95 2.25
C ASP A 62 14.67 1.75 0.72
N TYR A 63 13.80 0.83 0.25
CA TYR A 63 13.56 0.67 -1.19
C TYR A 63 12.83 1.85 -1.81
N LEU A 64 11.89 2.44 -1.09
CA LEU A 64 11.18 3.64 -1.56
C LEU A 64 12.15 4.84 -1.70
N ARG A 65 13.10 4.98 -0.78
CA ARG A 65 14.19 5.96 -0.89
C ARG A 65 15.13 5.66 -2.06
N THR A 66 15.47 4.40 -2.27
CA THR A 66 16.27 3.96 -3.43
C THR A 66 15.57 4.34 -4.74
N TRP A 67 14.28 4.04 -4.87
CA TRP A 67 13.49 4.46 -6.03
C TRP A 67 13.49 5.97 -6.22
N ALA A 68 13.29 6.76 -5.15
CA ALA A 68 13.31 8.22 -5.20
C ALA A 68 14.66 8.76 -5.69
N THR A 69 15.77 8.17 -5.25
CA THR A 69 17.12 8.51 -5.72
C THR A 69 17.29 8.19 -7.21
N GLN A 70 16.83 7.02 -7.65
CA GLN A 70 16.87 6.64 -9.07
C GLN A 70 16.06 7.59 -9.96
N GLN A 71 14.90 8.10 -9.49
CA GLN A 71 14.12 9.09 -10.23
C GLN A 71 14.87 10.44 -10.32
N ALA A 72 15.47 10.88 -9.22
CA ALA A 72 16.27 12.11 -9.18
C ALA A 72 17.48 12.05 -10.14
N GLU A 73 18.19 10.93 -10.15
CA GLU A 73 19.33 10.70 -11.07
C GLU A 73 18.90 10.72 -12.53
N LYS A 74 17.78 10.05 -12.85
CA LYS A 74 17.23 10.03 -14.23
C LYS A 74 16.82 11.42 -14.71
N GLU A 75 16.18 12.22 -13.85
CA GLU A 75 15.75 13.59 -14.21
C GLU A 75 16.95 14.49 -14.47
N LEU A 76 17.96 14.46 -13.59
CA LEU A 76 19.15 15.29 -13.73
C LEU A 76 20.00 14.88 -14.94
N ALA A 77 20.14 13.58 -15.22
CA ALA A 77 20.81 13.08 -16.42
C ALA A 77 20.09 13.53 -17.71
N GLY A 78 18.75 13.41 -17.74
CA GLY A 78 17.96 13.85 -18.90
C GLY A 78 17.97 15.38 -19.12
N SER A 79 18.20 16.16 -18.06
CA SER A 79 18.35 17.62 -18.15
C SER A 79 19.69 18.05 -18.76
N SER A 80 20.74 17.26 -18.52
CA SER A 80 22.09 17.53 -19.04
C SER A 80 22.22 17.25 -20.54
N GLU A 81 21.44 16.34 -21.10
CA GLU A 81 21.48 16.03 -22.55
C GLU A 81 20.82 17.10 -23.43
N ASN A 82 20.03 17.99 -22.85
CA ASN A 82 19.33 19.06 -23.58
C ASN A 82 20.12 20.39 -23.64
N ASP A 83 21.26 20.49 -22.98
CA ASP A 83 22.08 21.72 -22.90
C ASP A 83 23.34 21.70 -23.81
N GLU A 84 23.45 20.78 -24.76
CA GLU A 84 24.53 20.90 -25.75
C GLU A 84 24.23 22.03 -26.75
N PRO A 85 25.06 23.07 -26.80
CA PRO A 85 24.95 24.09 -27.86
C PRO A 85 25.41 23.46 -29.18
N ILE A 86 24.53 23.49 -30.18
CA ILE A 86 24.91 23.22 -31.58
C ILE A 86 25.93 24.27 -32.00
N GLY A 87 27.20 23.92 -31.91
CA GLY A 87 28.33 24.72 -32.33
C GLY A 87 29.27 23.87 -33.15
N GLU A 88 29.17 23.98 -34.48
CA GLU A 88 30.19 23.49 -35.41
C GLU A 88 31.53 24.20 -35.11
N GLY A 89 32.55 23.41 -34.79
CA GLY A 89 33.91 23.93 -34.68
C GLY A 89 34.86 22.87 -34.17
N GLU A 90 35.48 22.10 -35.09
CA GLU A 90 36.66 21.29 -34.80
C GLU A 90 37.79 22.19 -34.29
N GLU A 91 38.10 22.11 -33.01
CA GLU A 91 39.43 22.44 -32.50
C GLU A 91 39.93 21.27 -31.62
N ILE A 92 41.00 20.66 -32.15
CA ILE A 92 41.80 19.67 -31.39
C ILE A 92 42.50 20.43 -30.26
N ILE A 93 42.06 20.23 -29.04
CA ILE A 93 42.77 20.71 -27.85
C ILE A 93 43.55 19.54 -27.26
N GLU A 94 44.86 19.71 -27.21
CA GLU A 94 45.81 18.78 -26.63
C GLU A 94 45.48 18.50 -25.15
N GLU A 95 45.58 17.25 -24.78
CA GLU A 95 45.51 16.68 -23.45
C GLU A 95 46.57 17.33 -22.54
N ASP A 96 46.26 18.37 -21.77
CA ASP A 96 47.09 18.76 -20.62
C ASP A 96 46.26 19.42 -19.52
N SER A 97 46.16 18.71 -18.38
CA SER A 97 45.84 19.15 -17.03
C SER A 97 44.57 19.97 -16.77
N LEU A 98 43.47 19.25 -16.49
CA LEU A 98 42.40 19.81 -15.67
C LEU A 98 42.84 19.82 -14.19
N PRO A 99 42.62 20.91 -13.44
CA PRO A 99 42.98 20.94 -12.02
C PRO A 99 42.05 20.02 -11.22
N GLU A 100 42.65 19.11 -10.44
CA GLU A 100 41.96 18.13 -9.58
C GLU A 100 40.94 18.76 -8.60
N ASP A 101 40.96 20.05 -8.39
CA ASP A 101 40.14 20.79 -7.41
C ASP A 101 38.72 21.11 -7.98
N GLN A 102 38.59 21.27 -9.29
CA GLN A 102 37.27 21.56 -9.92
C GLN A 102 36.41 20.30 -10.06
N THR A 103 37.01 19.13 -10.24
CA THR A 103 36.29 17.86 -10.35
C THR A 103 35.62 17.45 -9.05
N THR A 104 36.26 17.73 -7.90
CA THR A 104 35.73 17.37 -6.58
C THR A 104 34.56 18.27 -6.16
N GLU A 105 34.64 19.59 -6.47
CA GLU A 105 33.53 20.52 -6.16
C GLU A 105 32.30 20.27 -7.05
N GLN A 106 32.46 19.88 -8.30
CA GLN A 106 31.37 19.58 -9.21
C GLN A 106 30.66 18.28 -8.85
N VAL A 107 31.41 17.21 -8.54
CA VAL A 107 30.86 15.93 -8.08
C VAL A 107 30.06 16.11 -6.77
N THR A 108 30.54 16.92 -5.82
CA THR A 108 29.81 17.17 -4.57
C THR A 108 28.56 18.06 -4.78
N ALA A 109 28.56 18.94 -5.77
CA ALA A 109 27.39 19.76 -6.13
C ALA A 109 26.30 18.92 -6.80
N ASP A 110 26.71 18.01 -7.69
CA ASP A 110 25.80 17.10 -8.38
C ASP A 110 25.16 16.11 -7.38
N GLU A 111 25.94 15.53 -6.45
CA GLU A 111 25.43 14.69 -5.36
C GLU A 111 24.43 15.44 -4.45
N ALA A 112 24.71 16.70 -4.14
CA ALA A 112 23.81 17.52 -3.33
C ALA A 112 22.49 17.82 -4.06
N ALA A 113 22.52 18.02 -5.39
CA ALA A 113 21.34 18.21 -6.21
C ALA A 113 20.50 16.93 -6.30
N VAL A 114 21.15 15.77 -6.52
CA VAL A 114 20.49 14.46 -6.50
C VAL A 114 19.81 14.22 -5.16
N ASN A 115 20.49 14.42 -4.05
CA ASN A 115 19.94 14.21 -2.72
C ASN A 115 18.75 15.13 -2.43
N ALA A 116 18.83 16.42 -2.81
CA ALA A 116 17.73 17.37 -2.61
C ALA A 116 16.49 16.99 -3.44
N LEU A 117 16.68 16.55 -4.67
CA LEU A 117 15.59 16.10 -5.54
C LEU A 117 15.03 14.74 -5.08
N ALA A 118 15.88 13.82 -4.62
CA ALA A 118 15.47 12.54 -4.07
C ALA A 118 14.57 12.69 -2.84
N GLU A 119 14.86 13.66 -1.94
CA GLU A 119 13.98 13.96 -0.81
C GLU A 119 12.61 14.50 -1.24
N GLN A 120 12.52 15.24 -2.35
CA GLN A 120 11.24 15.66 -2.92
C GLN A 120 10.45 14.46 -3.48
N TYR A 121 11.11 13.62 -4.28
CA TYR A 121 10.50 12.38 -4.77
C TYR A 121 10.03 11.48 -3.63
N PHE A 122 10.85 11.32 -2.59
CA PHE A 122 10.50 10.50 -1.44
C PHE A 122 9.29 11.05 -0.67
N ALA A 123 9.18 12.37 -0.52
CA ALA A 123 8.05 13.00 0.17
C ALA A 123 6.70 12.74 -0.53
N GLU A 124 6.72 12.48 -1.84
CA GLU A 124 5.54 12.21 -2.68
C GLU A 124 5.46 10.74 -3.12
N ALA A 125 6.40 9.89 -2.66
CA ALA A 125 6.57 8.52 -3.16
C ALA A 125 5.45 7.54 -2.75
N LEU A 126 4.68 7.85 -1.70
CA LEU A 126 3.61 6.94 -1.29
C LEU A 126 2.49 6.94 -2.33
N PRO A 127 2.16 5.78 -2.93
CA PRO A 127 1.18 5.72 -3.99
C PRO A 127 -0.20 6.11 -3.48
N SER A 128 -0.81 7.09 -4.10
CA SER A 128 -2.16 7.56 -3.83
C SER A 128 -3.21 6.82 -4.66
N THR A 129 -2.79 6.27 -5.82
CA THR A 129 -3.60 5.48 -6.73
C THR A 129 -2.87 4.20 -7.14
N VAL A 130 -3.62 3.27 -7.76
CA VAL A 130 -3.03 2.07 -8.38
C VAL A 130 -2.06 2.45 -9.50
N ASP A 131 -2.34 3.52 -10.26
CA ASP A 131 -1.45 3.97 -11.32
C ASP A 131 -0.10 4.44 -10.78
N ASP A 132 -0.07 5.10 -9.60
CA ASP A 132 1.19 5.47 -8.94
C ASP A 132 1.99 4.22 -8.54
N LEU A 133 1.30 3.20 -8.01
CA LEU A 133 1.93 1.92 -7.66
C LEU A 133 2.53 1.22 -8.87
N LEU A 134 1.81 1.21 -10.01
CA LEU A 134 2.28 0.63 -11.26
C LEU A 134 3.46 1.42 -11.82
N ASN A 135 3.44 2.76 -11.72
CA ASN A 135 4.57 3.60 -12.13
C ASN A 135 5.84 3.32 -11.31
N ILE A 136 5.70 3.14 -9.99
CA ILE A 136 6.83 2.71 -9.14
C ILE A 136 7.35 1.35 -9.62
N ALA A 137 6.45 0.39 -9.88
CA ALA A 137 6.83 -0.95 -10.31
C ALA A 137 7.53 -0.98 -11.68
N ASP A 138 7.14 -0.09 -12.60
CA ASP A 138 7.72 0.01 -13.94
C ASP A 138 9.09 0.74 -13.95
N THR A 139 9.30 1.63 -12.98
CA THR A 139 10.47 2.53 -12.96
C THR A 139 11.52 2.17 -11.91
N PHE A 140 11.22 1.28 -10.97
CA PHE A 140 12.14 0.84 -9.93
C PHE A 140 13.17 -0.14 -10.46
N ASP A 141 14.45 0.24 -10.41
CA ASP A 141 15.56 -0.66 -10.65
C ASP A 141 15.86 -1.41 -9.34
N ALA A 142 15.28 -2.61 -9.26
CA ALA A 142 15.24 -3.39 -8.03
C ALA A 142 16.61 -3.99 -7.70
N PRO A 143 17.09 -3.89 -6.44
CA PRO A 143 18.31 -4.58 -6.01
C PRO A 143 18.21 -6.09 -6.11
N GLU A 144 19.38 -6.76 -6.11
CA GLU A 144 19.44 -8.23 -6.09
C GLU A 144 18.70 -8.80 -4.87
N GLY A 145 17.86 -9.80 -5.09
CA GLY A 145 17.04 -10.44 -4.06
C GLY A 145 15.61 -9.92 -3.98
N VAL A 146 15.27 -8.78 -4.61
CA VAL A 146 13.89 -8.31 -4.72
C VAL A 146 13.17 -9.12 -5.80
N GLU A 147 12.09 -9.80 -5.41
CA GLU A 147 11.28 -10.64 -6.31
C GLU A 147 10.14 -9.87 -6.99
N GLY A 148 9.73 -8.75 -6.42
CA GLY A 148 8.68 -7.91 -6.98
C GLY A 148 8.40 -6.65 -6.16
N VAL A 149 7.75 -5.69 -6.78
CA VAL A 149 7.43 -4.42 -6.09
C VAL A 149 6.30 -4.62 -5.09
N MET A 150 5.27 -5.40 -5.43
CA MET A 150 4.15 -5.65 -4.53
C MET A 150 3.74 -7.12 -4.56
N LYS A 151 3.45 -7.67 -3.37
CA LYS A 151 2.88 -9.01 -3.19
C LYS A 151 1.91 -9.00 -2.02
N TRP A 152 0.74 -9.63 -2.20
CA TRP A 152 -0.27 -9.76 -1.13
C TRP A 152 -1.04 -11.08 -1.27
N ASP A 153 -1.82 -11.44 -0.25
CA ASP A 153 -2.71 -12.61 -0.32
C ASP A 153 -3.92 -12.33 -1.21
N VAL A 154 -3.81 -12.73 -2.47
CA VAL A 154 -4.85 -12.56 -3.49
C VAL A 154 -6.03 -13.53 -3.31
N ASN A 155 -5.93 -14.52 -2.45
CA ASN A 155 -6.97 -15.54 -2.27
C ASN A 155 -8.01 -15.15 -1.23
N ASN A 156 -7.71 -14.21 -0.35
CA ASN A 156 -8.60 -13.81 0.72
C ASN A 156 -9.26 -12.48 0.40
N ILE A 157 -10.59 -12.48 0.37
CA ILE A 157 -11.38 -11.27 0.09
C ILE A 157 -11.05 -10.10 1.04
N PHE A 158 -10.65 -10.38 2.28
CA PHE A 158 -10.30 -9.36 3.25
C PHE A 158 -9.15 -8.48 2.76
N TYR A 159 -8.11 -9.07 2.16
CA TYR A 159 -6.96 -8.32 1.61
C TYR A 159 -7.23 -7.76 0.21
N ASN A 160 -8.38 -8.07 -0.39
CA ASN A 160 -8.79 -7.58 -1.70
C ASN A 160 -9.95 -6.57 -1.63
N TYR A 161 -10.55 -6.44 -0.45
CA TYR A 161 -11.73 -5.61 -0.23
C TYR A 161 -11.46 -4.11 -0.48
N TRP A 162 -10.22 -3.66 -0.32
CA TRP A 162 -9.81 -2.30 -0.62
C TRP A 162 -10.10 -1.89 -2.08
N ILE A 163 -10.04 -2.83 -3.02
CA ILE A 163 -10.35 -2.57 -4.43
C ILE A 163 -11.86 -2.48 -4.66
N VAL A 164 -12.64 -3.43 -4.17
CA VAL A 164 -14.07 -3.55 -4.54
C VAL A 164 -15.03 -3.07 -3.45
N GLY A 165 -14.57 -2.92 -2.21
CA GLY A 165 -15.42 -2.74 -1.04
C GLY A 165 -16.24 -1.46 -1.01
N ASN A 166 -15.87 -0.45 -1.80
CA ASN A 166 -16.63 0.79 -1.89
C ASN A 166 -17.89 0.65 -2.77
N TYR A 167 -17.85 -0.26 -3.73
CA TYR A 167 -18.87 -0.38 -4.78
C TYR A 167 -19.65 -1.70 -4.73
N MET A 168 -19.11 -2.71 -4.06
CA MET A 168 -19.79 -3.98 -3.84
C MET A 168 -20.74 -3.85 -2.63
N ILE A 169 -22.00 -3.61 -2.89
CA ILE A 169 -23.02 -3.47 -1.84
C ILE A 169 -23.61 -4.84 -1.51
N VAL A 170 -23.51 -5.22 -0.25
CA VAL A 170 -24.08 -6.45 0.31
C VAL A 170 -24.72 -6.11 1.64
N GLY A 171 -26.04 -5.92 1.63
CA GLY A 171 -26.80 -5.63 2.85
C GLY A 171 -26.98 -4.17 3.20
N GLY A 172 -26.71 -3.23 2.27
CA GLY A 172 -26.78 -1.79 2.50
C GLY A 172 -25.72 -1.28 3.47
N ASP A 173 -25.85 -0.02 3.93
CA ASP A 173 -24.92 0.61 4.87
C ASP A 173 -24.72 -0.16 6.19
N PRO A 174 -25.80 -0.69 6.83
CA PRO A 174 -25.61 -1.48 8.05
C PRO A 174 -25.14 -2.92 7.80
N GLY A 175 -25.21 -3.41 6.54
CA GLY A 175 -24.79 -4.76 6.18
C GLY A 175 -25.83 -5.86 6.47
N ASP A 176 -27.05 -5.51 6.87
CA ASP A 176 -28.09 -6.46 7.30
C ASP A 176 -29.40 -6.39 6.49
N ASP A 177 -29.50 -5.49 5.50
CA ASP A 177 -30.66 -5.44 4.60
C ASP A 177 -30.50 -6.44 3.45
N ARG A 178 -31.24 -7.54 3.54
CA ARG A 178 -31.24 -8.60 2.52
C ARG A 178 -31.78 -8.17 1.15
N ASN A 179 -32.44 -7.02 1.05
CA ASN A 179 -32.97 -6.50 -0.20
C ASN A 179 -32.02 -5.49 -0.85
N ASP A 180 -31.02 -5.02 -0.13
CA ASP A 180 -30.01 -4.08 -0.62
C ASP A 180 -28.73 -4.84 -0.99
N ILE A 181 -28.76 -5.41 -2.20
CA ILE A 181 -27.64 -6.15 -2.79
C ILE A 181 -27.40 -5.61 -4.19
N ASP A 182 -26.27 -4.96 -4.39
CA ASP A 182 -25.78 -4.49 -5.69
C ASP A 182 -24.30 -4.80 -5.86
N ILE A 183 -24.01 -5.99 -6.37
CA ILE A 183 -22.65 -6.47 -6.67
C ILE A 183 -22.35 -6.48 -8.17
N ASN A 184 -23.35 -6.26 -9.03
CA ASN A 184 -23.22 -6.28 -10.48
C ASN A 184 -23.42 -4.87 -11.06
N ASN A 185 -22.72 -3.92 -10.53
CA ASN A 185 -22.69 -2.54 -11.02
C ASN A 185 -21.41 -2.25 -11.82
N PRO A 186 -21.39 -1.19 -12.65
CA PRO A 186 -20.25 -0.85 -13.49
C PRO A 186 -18.95 -0.60 -12.71
N GLU A 187 -19.04 0.04 -11.57
CA GLU A 187 -17.89 0.39 -10.73
C GLU A 187 -17.25 -0.86 -10.13
N THR A 188 -18.06 -1.80 -9.60
CA THR A 188 -17.56 -3.09 -9.11
C THR A 188 -16.86 -3.88 -10.23
N ILE A 189 -17.46 -3.91 -11.44
CA ILE A 189 -16.86 -4.61 -12.58
C ILE A 189 -15.50 -3.98 -12.92
N GLN A 190 -15.41 -2.67 -12.99
CA GLN A 190 -14.17 -1.97 -13.28
C GLN A 190 -13.10 -2.22 -12.20
N CYS A 191 -13.47 -2.20 -10.93
CA CYS A 191 -12.56 -2.57 -9.83
C CYS A 191 -12.03 -4.01 -9.96
N LEU A 192 -12.88 -4.96 -10.36
CA LEU A 192 -12.46 -6.35 -10.58
C LEU A 192 -11.56 -6.51 -11.81
N GLU A 193 -11.75 -5.70 -12.84
CA GLU A 193 -10.82 -5.64 -13.99
C GLU A 193 -9.45 -5.13 -13.58
N VAL A 194 -9.38 -4.07 -12.76
CA VAL A 194 -8.13 -3.57 -12.18
C VAL A 194 -7.48 -4.64 -11.30
N TYR A 195 -8.23 -5.29 -10.41
CA TYR A 195 -7.72 -6.39 -9.59
C TYR A 195 -7.08 -7.51 -10.42
N LYS A 196 -7.76 -7.92 -11.49
CA LYS A 196 -7.24 -8.94 -12.40
C LYS A 196 -5.95 -8.48 -13.10
N ALA A 197 -5.90 -7.22 -13.53
CA ALA A 197 -4.73 -6.64 -14.17
C ALA A 197 -3.54 -6.58 -13.21
N LEU A 198 -3.75 -6.15 -11.96
CA LEU A 198 -2.71 -6.12 -10.92
C LEU A 198 -2.15 -7.51 -10.62
N ASN A 199 -3.01 -8.51 -10.46
CA ASN A 199 -2.59 -9.87 -10.20
C ASN A 199 -1.70 -10.40 -11.33
N GLN A 200 -2.05 -10.12 -12.59
CA GLN A 200 -1.27 -10.50 -13.75
C GLN A 200 0.04 -9.71 -13.86
N PHE A 201 0.00 -8.41 -13.59
CA PHE A 201 1.18 -7.53 -13.65
C PHE A 201 2.25 -7.93 -12.63
N PHE A 202 1.85 -8.21 -11.40
CA PHE A 202 2.78 -8.61 -10.33
C PHE A 202 3.13 -10.11 -10.33
N PHE A 203 2.63 -10.89 -11.29
CA PHE A 203 2.89 -12.33 -11.42
C PHE A 203 2.67 -13.13 -10.13
N ILE A 204 1.59 -12.82 -9.38
CA ILE A 204 1.31 -13.47 -8.11
C ILE A 204 0.75 -14.87 -8.36
N GLU A 205 1.48 -15.88 -7.90
CA GLU A 205 1.05 -17.28 -7.98
C GLU A 205 -0.02 -17.60 -6.93
N SER A 206 -1.29 -17.48 -7.31
CA SER A 206 -2.42 -17.63 -6.40
C SER A 206 -2.48 -18.98 -5.69
N ASP A 207 -1.93 -20.05 -6.29
CA ASP A 207 -1.99 -21.40 -5.71
C ASP A 207 -1.06 -21.59 -4.50
N THR A 208 -0.05 -20.73 -4.33
CA THR A 208 0.99 -20.87 -3.30
C THR A 208 1.00 -19.70 -2.31
N VAL A 209 0.39 -18.57 -2.66
CA VAL A 209 0.41 -17.37 -1.85
C VAL A 209 -0.56 -17.47 -0.67
N THR A 210 -0.08 -17.09 0.51
CA THR A 210 -0.86 -16.94 1.75
C THR A 210 -0.43 -15.66 2.45
N TYR A 211 -1.27 -15.15 3.37
CA TYR A 211 -0.90 -13.99 4.18
C TYR A 211 0.44 -14.18 4.90
N ASP A 212 0.65 -15.35 5.52
CA ASP A 212 1.90 -15.62 6.22
C ASP A 212 3.11 -15.61 5.28
N SER A 213 2.98 -16.18 4.07
CA SER A 213 4.08 -16.20 3.11
C SER A 213 4.41 -14.80 2.58
N VAL A 214 3.42 -13.93 2.32
CA VAL A 214 3.69 -12.58 1.82
C VAL A 214 4.28 -11.67 2.89
N ILE A 215 3.89 -11.82 4.17
CA ILE A 215 4.51 -11.07 5.26
C ILE A 215 5.95 -11.56 5.48
N GLN A 216 6.22 -12.85 5.33
CA GLN A 216 7.58 -13.37 5.43
C GLN A 216 8.45 -12.86 4.27
N ASP A 217 7.96 -12.88 3.02
CA ASP A 217 8.67 -12.32 1.87
C ASP A 217 8.98 -10.82 2.06
N PHE A 218 8.07 -10.08 2.69
CA PHE A 218 8.32 -8.68 3.05
C PHE A 218 9.42 -8.56 4.11
N ILE A 219 9.39 -9.33 5.18
CA ILE A 219 10.43 -9.36 6.23
C ILE A 219 11.79 -9.71 5.63
N ASP A 220 11.83 -10.66 4.71
CA ASP A 220 13.04 -11.08 3.99
C ASP A 220 13.56 -10.03 2.98
N GLY A 221 12.86 -8.90 2.80
CA GLY A 221 13.24 -7.83 1.86
C GLY A 221 13.00 -8.17 0.39
N LYS A 222 12.16 -9.15 0.09
CA LYS A 222 11.89 -9.58 -1.29
C LYS A 222 10.88 -8.71 -2.02
N THR A 223 10.13 -7.87 -1.29
CA THR A 223 9.12 -6.98 -1.85
C THR A 223 9.22 -5.57 -1.25
N MET A 224 8.86 -4.55 -2.04
CA MET A 224 8.78 -3.17 -1.58
C MET A 224 7.48 -2.92 -0.81
N PHE A 225 6.35 -3.44 -1.30
CA PHE A 225 5.02 -3.25 -0.72
C PHE A 225 4.36 -4.59 -0.42
N THR A 226 3.56 -4.60 0.65
CA THR A 226 2.60 -5.67 0.93
C THR A 226 1.35 -5.10 1.58
N ILE A 227 0.31 -5.92 1.72
CA ILE A 227 -0.89 -5.57 2.46
C ILE A 227 -0.84 -6.30 3.81
N GLY A 228 -0.87 -5.52 4.88
CA GLY A 228 -0.90 -6.03 6.24
C GLY A 228 -2.18 -5.66 6.98
N THR A 229 -2.52 -6.42 7.99
CA THR A 229 -3.57 -6.14 8.95
C THR A 229 -2.98 -5.65 10.27
N THR A 230 -3.81 -5.35 11.28
CA THR A 230 -3.31 -4.80 12.56
C THR A 230 -2.29 -5.69 13.27
N ASP A 231 -2.26 -7.01 12.99
CA ASP A 231 -1.28 -7.95 13.53
C ASP A 231 0.12 -7.77 12.92
N VAL A 232 0.23 -7.20 11.71
CA VAL A 232 1.50 -7.05 10.99
C VAL A 232 2.51 -6.24 11.79
N VAL A 233 2.07 -5.20 12.50
CA VAL A 233 2.95 -4.35 13.31
C VAL A 233 3.71 -5.17 14.35
N LYS A 234 3.01 -6.06 15.05
CA LYS A 234 3.63 -6.94 16.03
C LYS A 234 4.66 -7.86 15.40
N ARG A 235 4.33 -8.45 14.24
CA ARG A 235 5.24 -9.35 13.50
C ARG A 235 6.50 -8.63 13.02
N LEU A 236 6.36 -7.40 12.50
CA LEU A 236 7.49 -6.59 12.05
C LEU A 236 8.37 -6.12 13.22
N GLU A 237 7.77 -5.73 14.36
CA GLU A 237 8.53 -5.36 15.56
C GLU A 237 9.27 -6.56 16.16
N GLU A 238 8.67 -7.75 16.16
CA GLU A 238 9.34 -8.99 16.57
C GLU A 238 10.51 -9.31 15.63
N ALA A 239 10.33 -9.20 14.31
CA ALA A 239 11.37 -9.41 13.31
C ALA A 239 12.50 -8.36 13.39
N LYS A 240 12.16 -7.12 13.74
CA LYS A 240 13.16 -6.07 14.00
C LYS A 240 13.96 -6.35 15.26
N ALA A 241 13.32 -6.83 16.31
CA ALA A 241 13.95 -7.16 17.59
C ALA A 241 14.91 -8.35 17.51
N ASP A 242 14.62 -9.35 16.68
CA ASP A 242 15.48 -10.52 16.46
C ASP A 242 16.49 -10.35 15.33
N GLY A 243 16.41 -9.22 14.58
CA GLY A 243 17.33 -8.84 13.50
C GLY A 243 17.02 -9.49 12.14
N SER A 244 15.90 -10.17 11.98
CA SER A 244 15.48 -10.73 10.70
C SER A 244 14.95 -9.67 9.73
N LEU A 245 14.38 -8.55 10.24
CA LEU A 245 14.03 -7.38 9.44
C LEU A 245 15.15 -6.35 9.51
N ALA A 246 15.87 -6.19 8.39
CA ALA A 246 17.10 -5.39 8.31
C ALA A 246 16.92 -3.96 7.80
N PHE A 247 15.68 -3.54 7.49
CA PHE A 247 15.34 -2.23 6.89
C PHE A 247 14.30 -1.47 7.71
N ASN A 248 14.10 -0.20 7.39
CA ASN A 248 13.01 0.59 7.95
C ASN A 248 11.72 0.34 7.16
N TYR A 249 10.59 0.28 7.87
CA TYR A 249 9.29 0.12 7.26
C TYR A 249 8.34 1.22 7.70
N GLY A 250 7.34 1.47 6.87
CA GLY A 250 6.23 2.35 7.20
C GLY A 250 4.89 1.71 6.86
N ILE A 251 3.83 2.35 7.33
CA ILE A 251 2.44 1.95 7.10
C ILE A 251 1.70 3.15 6.53
N ALA A 252 0.96 2.93 5.46
CA ALA A 252 0.19 3.95 4.78
C ALA A 252 -1.24 3.47 4.48
N ARG A 253 -2.11 4.41 4.13
CA ARG A 253 -3.43 4.08 3.58
C ARG A 253 -3.26 3.30 2.27
N MET A 254 -4.21 2.38 2.00
CA MET A 254 -4.29 1.74 0.68
C MET A 254 -4.54 2.79 -0.41
N PRO A 255 -3.87 2.68 -1.56
CA PRO A 255 -4.10 3.59 -2.69
C PRO A 255 -5.53 3.46 -3.22
N ASP A 256 -6.09 4.55 -3.76
CA ASP A 256 -7.34 4.49 -4.48
C ASP A 256 -7.18 3.69 -5.80
N VAL A 257 -8.26 3.05 -6.25
CA VAL A 257 -8.22 2.25 -7.50
C VAL A 257 -7.87 3.14 -8.69
N SER A 258 -8.50 4.32 -8.77
CA SER A 258 -8.18 5.41 -9.70
C SER A 258 -8.65 6.74 -9.11
N ALA A 259 -8.46 7.84 -9.83
CA ALA A 259 -8.96 9.16 -9.42
C ALA A 259 -10.49 9.20 -9.26
N GLU A 260 -11.23 8.36 -10.00
CA GLU A 260 -12.69 8.26 -9.96
C GLU A 260 -13.19 7.14 -9.05
N LEU A 261 -12.37 6.12 -8.82
CA LEU A 261 -12.74 4.92 -8.05
C LEU A 261 -11.95 4.87 -6.74
N GLN A 262 -12.63 5.17 -5.65
CA GLN A 262 -12.03 5.19 -4.32
C GLN A 262 -11.89 3.79 -3.72
N SER A 263 -10.79 3.55 -3.05
CA SER A 263 -10.56 2.34 -2.26
C SER A 263 -11.20 2.45 -0.88
N ARG A 264 -11.54 1.30 -0.30
CA ARG A 264 -12.04 1.19 1.07
C ARG A 264 -10.99 0.50 1.95
N SER A 265 -10.45 1.25 2.88
CA SER A 265 -9.46 0.79 3.85
C SER A 265 -9.79 1.25 5.26
#